data_4f69bf3a459f619e8479a3f390d044b2
#
_entry.id   4f69bf3a459f619e8479a3f390d044b2
#
_cell.length_a   1.000
_cell.length_b   1.000
_cell.length_c   1.000
_cell.angle_alpha   90.00
_cell.angle_beta   90.00
_cell.angle_gamma   90.00
#
_symmetry.space_group_name_H-M   'P 1'
#
loop_
_entity.id
_entity.type
_entity.pdbx_description
1 polymer ?
#
loop_
_entity_poly.entity_id
_entity_poly.type
_entity_poly.pdbx_seq_one_letter_code
_entity_poly.pdbx_strand_id
1 'polypeptide(L)'
;MKIKDLIKNKALPSFCTANFDVIESIFYYCNINKLPCLIECTSNQVNQDGGYTSNTPKLFVNKINNLRKKIKLKQSQLFLGGDHLGPLPWKNNTNKIALKKSVKLINSFLNEKFDKIHVDTSIKCKNDKSINNEIIFDRTCKILSSTIIKKKINDKFLVIGTEVPLSGSNDDKKVIITSIKKIKIEALNFKNFLESLHLKKKNFWFSH
;
A
#
# COMPACT_ATOMS: atom_id res chain seq x y z
N MET A 1 4.48 19.35 2.83
CA MET A 1 4.92 18.42 3.90
C MET A 1 4.85 17.02 3.31
N LYS A 2 5.79 16.14 3.60
CA LYS A 2 5.79 14.74 3.11
C LYS A 2 5.53 13.81 4.28
N ILE A 3 4.91 12.63 4.04
CA ILE A 3 4.64 11.63 5.10
C ILE A 3 5.90 11.34 5.91
N LYS A 4 7.04 11.13 5.24
CA LYS A 4 8.33 10.85 5.89
C LYS A 4 8.79 11.91 6.89
N ASP A 5 8.36 13.16 6.70
CA ASP A 5 8.73 14.24 7.62
C ASP A 5 7.84 14.24 8.86
N LEU A 6 6.58 13.78 8.70
CA LEU A 6 5.63 13.63 9.81
C LEU A 6 6.01 12.49 10.75
N ILE A 7 6.42 11.34 10.20
CA ILE A 7 6.68 10.13 11.00
C ILE A 7 8.05 10.08 11.66
N LYS A 8 8.93 11.07 11.42
CA LYS A 8 10.26 11.11 12.06
C LYS A 8 10.21 11.14 13.58
N ASN A 9 9.24 11.90 14.12
CA ASN A 9 9.15 12.17 15.55
C ASN A 9 7.73 11.92 16.12
N LYS A 10 6.77 11.49 15.29
CA LYS A 10 5.36 11.30 15.68
C LYS A 10 4.76 10.12 14.92
N ALA A 11 3.85 9.40 15.56
CA ALA A 11 3.02 8.43 14.87
C ALA A 11 1.98 9.17 13.99
N LEU A 12 1.76 8.68 12.79
CA LEU A 12 0.68 9.13 11.91
C LEU A 12 -0.35 8.00 11.81
N PRO A 13 -1.55 8.16 12.38
CA PRO A 13 -2.61 7.18 12.21
C PRO A 13 -2.97 7.00 10.74
N SER A 14 -3.07 5.76 10.32
CA SER A 14 -3.54 5.38 8.98
C SER A 14 -4.95 4.82 9.09
N PHE A 15 -5.87 5.40 8.34
CA PHE A 15 -7.28 5.00 8.31
C PHE A 15 -7.57 4.26 7.00
N CYS A 16 -7.48 2.93 7.05
CA CYS A 16 -7.73 2.09 5.88
C CYS A 16 -9.23 1.87 5.71
N THR A 17 -9.87 2.75 4.96
CA THR A 17 -11.32 2.73 4.70
C THR A 17 -11.68 3.39 3.36
N ALA A 18 -12.68 2.84 2.69
CA ALA A 18 -13.31 3.47 1.52
C ALA A 18 -14.80 3.82 1.79
N ASN A 19 -15.23 3.79 3.05
CA ASN A 19 -16.54 4.27 3.48
C ASN A 19 -16.49 5.79 3.66
N PHE A 20 -17.29 6.54 2.90
CA PHE A 20 -17.25 8.00 2.89
C PHE A 20 -17.82 8.64 4.12
N ASP A 21 -18.74 8.00 4.86
CA ASP A 21 -19.25 8.53 6.14
C ASP A 21 -18.16 8.46 7.21
N VAL A 22 -17.38 7.38 7.22
CA VAL A 22 -16.21 7.26 8.11
C VAL A 22 -15.14 8.29 7.75
N ILE A 23 -14.85 8.46 6.44
CA ILE A 23 -13.87 9.44 5.99
C ILE A 23 -14.33 10.87 6.34
N GLU A 24 -15.62 11.17 6.22
CA GLU A 24 -16.19 12.46 6.61
C GLU A 24 -15.94 12.75 8.10
N SER A 25 -16.19 11.77 8.95
CA SER A 25 -15.95 11.88 10.40
C SER A 25 -14.47 12.11 10.72
N ILE A 26 -13.57 11.39 10.05
CA ILE A 26 -12.11 11.57 10.18
C ILE A 26 -11.71 12.99 9.76
N PHE A 27 -12.25 13.49 8.65
CA PHE A 27 -11.95 14.83 8.16
C PHE A 27 -12.42 15.92 9.10
N TYR A 28 -13.61 15.80 9.68
CA TYR A 28 -14.09 16.71 10.71
C TYR A 28 -13.17 16.74 11.91
N TYR A 29 -12.81 15.58 12.45
CA TYR A 29 -11.91 15.47 13.59
C TYR A 29 -10.55 16.09 13.32
N CYS A 30 -9.93 15.74 12.17
CA CYS A 30 -8.63 16.27 11.78
C CYS A 30 -8.66 17.78 11.49
N ASN A 31 -9.76 18.30 10.93
CA ASN A 31 -9.90 19.73 10.66
C ASN A 31 -9.98 20.56 11.96
N ILE A 32 -10.81 20.12 12.92
CA ILE A 32 -10.96 20.82 14.21
C ILE A 32 -9.64 20.80 14.99
N ASN A 33 -8.97 19.65 15.06
CA ASN A 33 -7.75 19.46 15.84
C ASN A 33 -6.47 19.86 15.09
N LYS A 34 -6.57 20.36 13.85
CA LYS A 34 -5.42 20.72 12.99
C LYS A 34 -4.43 19.58 12.77
N LEU A 35 -4.91 18.34 12.76
CA LEU A 35 -4.10 17.14 12.60
C LEU A 35 -3.97 16.72 11.13
N PRO A 36 -2.86 16.10 10.74
CA PRO A 36 -2.78 15.40 9.47
C PRO A 36 -3.61 14.12 9.51
N CYS A 37 -4.14 13.70 8.34
CA CYS A 37 -4.81 12.42 8.18
C CYS A 37 -4.26 11.68 6.95
N LEU A 38 -4.01 10.39 7.12
CA LEU A 38 -3.68 9.46 6.05
C LEU A 38 -4.89 8.55 5.81
N ILE A 39 -5.55 8.74 4.67
CA ILE A 39 -6.64 7.86 4.23
C ILE A 39 -6.06 6.82 3.28
N GLU A 40 -6.28 5.56 3.59
CA GLU A 40 -5.82 4.44 2.77
C GLU A 40 -6.98 3.64 2.23
N CYS A 41 -6.76 2.99 1.09
CA CYS A 41 -7.67 1.98 0.56
C CYS A 41 -6.89 0.77 0.05
N THR A 42 -7.48 -0.41 0.26
CA THR A 42 -6.90 -1.67 -0.23
C THR A 42 -7.20 -1.89 -1.72
N SER A 43 -6.45 -2.79 -2.33
CA SER A 43 -6.68 -3.24 -3.71
C SER A 43 -8.07 -3.85 -3.94
N ASN A 44 -8.70 -4.42 -2.90
CA ASN A 44 -10.06 -4.94 -2.99
C ASN A 44 -11.11 -3.83 -2.94
N GLN A 45 -10.85 -2.76 -2.19
CA GLN A 45 -11.76 -1.62 -2.06
C GLN A 45 -11.77 -0.77 -3.33
N VAL A 46 -10.59 -0.44 -3.83
CA VAL A 46 -10.39 0.48 -4.95
C VAL A 46 -9.36 -0.09 -5.91
N ASN A 47 -9.73 -0.28 -7.16
CA ASN A 47 -8.81 -0.72 -8.21
C ASN A 47 -9.29 -0.26 -9.59
N GLN A 48 -8.51 -0.54 -10.63
CA GLN A 48 -8.85 -0.12 -12.00
C GLN A 48 -10.14 -0.75 -12.55
N ASP A 49 -10.60 -1.85 -11.95
CA ASP A 49 -11.84 -2.54 -12.32
C ASP A 49 -13.02 -2.09 -11.41
N GLY A 50 -12.78 -1.15 -10.46
CA GLY A 50 -13.77 -0.56 -9.54
C GLY A 50 -13.70 -1.09 -8.10
N GLY A 51 -13.14 -2.27 -7.87
CA GLY A 51 -13.19 -2.92 -6.55
C GLY A 51 -14.62 -3.18 -6.09
N TYR A 52 -14.80 -3.61 -4.82
CA TYR A 52 -16.14 -3.84 -4.29
C TYR A 52 -16.90 -2.53 -3.95
N THR A 53 -16.21 -1.39 -3.94
CA THR A 53 -16.83 -0.08 -3.68
C THR A 53 -17.24 0.65 -4.95
N SER A 54 -17.06 0.05 -6.13
CA SER A 54 -17.27 0.66 -7.45
C SER A 54 -16.45 1.93 -7.67
N ASN A 55 -15.26 2.03 -7.04
CA ASN A 55 -14.36 3.16 -7.18
C ASN A 55 -13.06 2.76 -7.87
N THR A 56 -12.76 3.42 -8.99
CA THR A 56 -11.39 3.46 -9.51
C THR A 56 -10.56 4.43 -8.66
N PRO A 57 -9.21 4.35 -8.68
CA PRO A 57 -8.37 5.32 -7.96
C PRO A 57 -8.71 6.78 -8.28
N LYS A 58 -8.99 7.08 -9.54
CA LYS A 58 -9.41 8.42 -9.99
C LYS A 58 -10.74 8.86 -9.36
N LEU A 59 -11.75 7.98 -9.39
CA LEU A 59 -13.06 8.29 -8.79
C LEU A 59 -12.93 8.45 -7.27
N PHE A 60 -12.16 7.60 -6.62
CA PHE A 60 -11.91 7.69 -5.18
C PHE A 60 -11.28 9.04 -4.81
N VAL A 61 -10.19 9.43 -5.49
CA VAL A 61 -9.51 10.72 -5.25
C VAL A 61 -10.42 11.91 -5.51
N ASN A 62 -11.25 11.87 -6.57
CA ASN A 62 -12.22 12.92 -6.84
C ASN A 62 -13.24 13.06 -5.70
N LYS A 63 -13.82 11.96 -5.22
CA LYS A 63 -14.77 11.97 -4.09
C LYS A 63 -14.11 12.49 -2.82
N ILE A 64 -12.90 12.04 -2.50
CA ILE A 64 -12.08 12.51 -1.37
C ILE A 64 -11.87 14.03 -1.45
N ASN A 65 -11.48 14.55 -2.62
CA ASN A 65 -11.24 15.97 -2.79
C ASN A 65 -12.52 16.81 -2.66
N ASN A 66 -13.66 16.32 -3.15
CA ASN A 66 -14.94 17.00 -2.99
C ASN A 66 -15.34 17.06 -1.51
N LEU A 67 -15.22 15.94 -0.79
CA LEU A 67 -15.50 15.88 0.64
C LEU A 67 -14.56 16.78 1.46
N ARG A 68 -13.26 16.75 1.15
CA ARG A 68 -12.27 17.64 1.76
C ARG A 68 -12.64 19.12 1.61
N LYS A 69 -13.06 19.53 0.41
CA LYS A 69 -13.48 20.91 0.12
C LYS A 69 -14.74 21.29 0.91
N LYS A 70 -15.75 20.39 0.97
CA LYS A 70 -16.99 20.56 1.73
C LYS A 70 -16.68 20.83 3.22
N ILE A 71 -15.75 20.08 3.81
CA ILE A 71 -15.37 20.19 5.22
C ILE A 71 -14.34 21.30 5.48
N LYS A 72 -13.78 21.90 4.41
CA LYS A 72 -12.70 22.90 4.47
C LYS A 72 -11.41 22.37 5.10
N LEU A 73 -11.15 21.05 5.03
CA LEU A 73 -9.88 20.48 5.43
C LEU A 73 -8.76 20.94 4.50
N LYS A 74 -7.65 21.43 5.04
CA LYS A 74 -6.52 21.93 4.24
C LYS A 74 -5.88 20.78 3.44
N GLN A 75 -5.48 21.05 2.20
CA GLN A 75 -4.78 20.05 1.37
C GLN A 75 -3.49 19.54 2.04
N SER A 76 -2.80 20.39 2.79
CA SER A 76 -1.57 20.04 3.51
C SER A 76 -1.78 19.06 4.68
N GLN A 77 -3.02 18.85 5.11
CA GLN A 77 -3.39 17.89 6.16
C GLN A 77 -3.76 16.52 5.58
N LEU A 78 -4.10 16.42 4.29
CA LEU A 78 -4.54 15.19 3.65
C LEU A 78 -3.39 14.47 2.96
N PHE A 79 -3.25 13.18 3.29
CA PHE A 79 -2.37 12.22 2.63
C PHE A 79 -3.20 11.03 2.18
N LEU A 80 -2.82 10.44 1.04
CA LEU A 80 -3.49 9.27 0.48
C LEU A 80 -2.53 8.08 0.43
N GLY A 81 -3.02 6.90 0.79
CA GLY A 81 -2.25 5.66 0.76
C GLY A 81 -2.97 4.55 0.01
N GLY A 82 -2.21 3.78 -0.74
CA GLY A 82 -2.65 2.48 -1.22
C GLY A 82 -2.10 1.40 -0.29
N ASP A 83 -2.99 0.57 0.23
CA ASP A 83 -2.69 -0.47 1.19
C ASP A 83 -2.83 -1.85 0.56
N HIS A 84 -1.86 -2.76 0.79
CA HIS A 84 -1.81 -4.11 0.21
C HIS A 84 -2.10 -4.13 -1.30
N LEU A 85 -1.38 -3.27 -2.06
CA LEU A 85 -1.51 -3.22 -3.51
C LEU A 85 -0.79 -4.40 -4.16
N GLY A 86 -1.56 -5.36 -4.64
CA GLY A 86 -1.02 -6.60 -5.16
C GLY A 86 -2.06 -7.46 -5.88
N PRO A 87 -1.79 -8.76 -6.03
CA PRO A 87 -2.59 -9.67 -6.85
C PRO A 87 -3.93 -10.10 -6.23
N LEU A 88 -4.21 -9.76 -4.96
CA LEU A 88 -5.36 -10.27 -4.20
C LEU A 88 -6.71 -10.18 -4.93
N PRO A 89 -7.10 -9.07 -5.59
CA PRO A 89 -8.38 -8.98 -6.29
C PRO A 89 -8.49 -9.97 -7.47
N TRP A 90 -7.35 -10.43 -7.95
CA TRP A 90 -7.26 -11.31 -9.14
C TRP A 90 -6.62 -12.67 -8.81
N LYS A 91 -6.63 -13.10 -7.55
CA LYS A 91 -6.01 -14.36 -7.10
C LYS A 91 -6.51 -15.60 -7.84
N ASN A 92 -7.75 -15.56 -8.34
CA ASN A 92 -8.36 -16.63 -9.13
C ASN A 92 -7.87 -16.70 -10.59
N ASN A 93 -7.06 -15.74 -11.03
CA ASN A 93 -6.35 -15.80 -12.31
C ASN A 93 -4.95 -16.42 -12.13
N THR A 94 -4.30 -16.73 -13.26
CA THR A 94 -2.88 -17.13 -13.21
C THR A 94 -2.02 -16.00 -12.64
N ASN A 95 -0.89 -16.36 -12.01
CA ASN A 95 0.03 -15.37 -11.44
C ASN A 95 0.49 -14.34 -12.48
N LYS A 96 0.75 -14.75 -13.72
CA LYS A 96 1.12 -13.86 -14.82
C LYS A 96 0.06 -12.76 -15.07
N ILE A 97 -1.21 -13.14 -15.09
CA ILE A 97 -2.32 -12.19 -15.28
C ILE A 97 -2.48 -11.31 -14.04
N ALA A 98 -2.50 -11.91 -12.85
CA ALA A 98 -2.67 -11.19 -11.59
C ALA A 98 -1.57 -10.15 -11.37
N LEU A 99 -0.29 -10.51 -11.62
CA LEU A 99 0.84 -9.58 -11.51
C LEU A 99 0.78 -8.46 -12.56
N LYS A 100 0.38 -8.76 -13.81
CA LYS A 100 0.15 -7.72 -14.82
C LYS A 100 -0.92 -6.73 -14.40
N LYS A 101 -2.00 -7.21 -13.78
CA LYS A 101 -3.06 -6.36 -13.22
C LYS A 101 -2.56 -5.56 -12.01
N SER A 102 -1.71 -6.13 -11.15
CA SER A 102 -1.09 -5.44 -10.02
C SER A 102 -0.19 -4.28 -10.48
N VAL A 103 0.56 -4.46 -11.56
CA VAL A 103 1.36 -3.37 -12.17
C VAL A 103 0.44 -2.24 -12.65
N LYS A 104 -0.69 -2.56 -13.31
CA LYS A 104 -1.67 -1.54 -13.73
C LYS A 104 -2.28 -0.82 -12.53
N LEU A 105 -2.63 -1.56 -11.48
CA LEU A 105 -3.15 -1.03 -10.23
C LEU A 105 -2.21 0.03 -9.64
N ILE A 106 -0.97 -0.34 -9.36
CA ILE A 106 0.01 0.56 -8.76
C ILE A 106 0.26 1.78 -9.65
N ASN A 107 0.34 1.59 -10.98
CA ASN A 107 0.45 2.72 -11.89
C ASN A 107 -0.75 3.67 -11.83
N SER A 108 -1.97 3.16 -11.63
CA SER A 108 -3.16 4.02 -11.49
C SER A 108 -3.13 4.83 -10.18
N PHE A 109 -2.69 4.23 -9.06
CA PHE A 109 -2.49 4.95 -7.79
C PHE A 109 -1.40 6.03 -7.93
N LEU A 110 -0.30 5.72 -8.59
CA LEU A 110 0.77 6.68 -8.84
C LEU A 110 0.33 7.85 -9.72
N ASN A 111 -0.50 7.59 -10.72
CA ASN A 111 -1.07 8.65 -11.59
C ASN A 111 -1.96 9.61 -10.81
N GLU A 112 -2.72 9.10 -9.84
CA GLU A 112 -3.58 9.90 -8.95
C GLU A 112 -2.82 10.49 -7.75
N LYS A 113 -1.49 10.42 -7.76
CA LYS A 113 -0.57 11.07 -6.79
C LYS A 113 -0.70 10.58 -5.35
N PHE A 114 -1.10 9.33 -5.12
CA PHE A 114 -1.06 8.76 -3.77
C PHE A 114 0.33 8.92 -3.15
N ASP A 115 0.39 9.26 -1.86
CA ASP A 115 1.62 9.57 -1.12
C ASP A 115 2.32 8.32 -0.59
N LYS A 116 1.54 7.32 -0.15
CA LYS A 116 2.02 6.01 0.30
C LYS A 116 1.61 4.93 -0.68
N ILE A 117 2.52 4.02 -0.96
CA ILE A 117 2.29 2.81 -1.78
C ILE A 117 2.79 1.60 -0.99
N HIS A 118 1.88 0.75 -0.53
CA HIS A 118 2.21 -0.51 0.09
C HIS A 118 2.04 -1.63 -0.93
N VAL A 119 3.15 -2.31 -1.25
CA VAL A 119 3.17 -3.42 -2.20
C VAL A 119 3.18 -4.74 -1.44
N ASP A 120 2.17 -5.56 -1.69
CA ASP A 120 2.04 -6.91 -1.14
C ASP A 120 1.80 -7.93 -2.25
N THR A 121 2.66 -8.95 -2.31
CA THR A 121 2.58 -10.06 -3.29
C THR A 121 2.49 -11.42 -2.62
N SER A 122 2.19 -11.47 -1.33
CA SER A 122 2.15 -12.70 -0.52
C SER A 122 0.99 -13.65 -0.88
N ILE A 123 0.04 -13.18 -1.69
CA ILE A 123 -1.16 -13.94 -2.03
C ILE A 123 -0.90 -15.00 -3.10
N LYS A 124 -1.35 -16.23 -2.82
CA LYS A 124 -1.32 -17.35 -3.76
C LYS A 124 -2.34 -17.14 -4.89
N CYS A 125 -1.87 -17.24 -6.14
CA CYS A 125 -2.70 -17.21 -7.33
C CYS A 125 -3.09 -18.62 -7.80
N LYS A 126 -4.05 -18.73 -8.71
CA LYS A 126 -4.66 -20.01 -9.14
C LYS A 126 -3.65 -21.10 -9.54
N ASN A 127 -2.57 -20.75 -10.23
CA ASN A 127 -1.57 -21.71 -10.72
C ASN A 127 -0.31 -21.81 -9.84
N ASP A 128 -0.32 -21.22 -8.66
CA ASP A 128 0.81 -21.34 -7.74
C ASP A 128 0.73 -22.65 -6.97
N LYS A 129 1.76 -23.47 -7.04
CA LYS A 129 1.87 -24.69 -6.24
C LYS A 129 2.05 -24.35 -4.76
N SER A 130 2.97 -23.42 -4.49
CA SER A 130 3.24 -22.90 -3.16
C SER A 130 3.62 -21.42 -3.26
N ILE A 131 3.64 -20.73 -2.14
CA ILE A 131 4.20 -19.40 -2.01
C ILE A 131 5.23 -19.42 -0.88
N ASN A 132 6.39 -18.83 -1.13
CA ASN A 132 7.46 -18.67 -0.16
C ASN A 132 8.09 -17.28 -0.31
N ASN A 133 8.97 -16.92 0.60
CA ASN A 133 9.58 -15.58 0.63
C ASN A 133 10.37 -15.23 -0.63
N GLU A 134 11.00 -16.22 -1.29
CA GLU A 134 11.73 -16.02 -2.53
C GLU A 134 10.78 -15.61 -3.68
N ILE A 135 9.66 -16.32 -3.81
CA ILE A 135 8.63 -16.00 -4.81
C ILE A 135 8.03 -14.61 -4.54
N ILE A 136 7.76 -14.29 -3.27
CA ILE A 136 7.23 -12.98 -2.86
C ILE A 136 8.22 -11.88 -3.22
N PHE A 137 9.50 -12.08 -2.89
CA PHE A 137 10.58 -11.15 -3.22
C PHE A 137 10.69 -10.91 -4.72
N ASP A 138 10.75 -11.98 -5.53
CA ASP A 138 10.85 -11.90 -6.99
C ASP A 138 9.64 -11.14 -7.59
N ARG A 139 8.43 -11.44 -7.15
CA ARG A 139 7.20 -10.76 -7.60
C ARG A 139 7.21 -9.27 -7.24
N THR A 140 7.60 -8.96 -6.01
CA THR A 140 7.70 -7.57 -5.54
C THR A 140 8.72 -6.81 -6.37
N CYS A 141 9.90 -7.38 -6.59
CA CYS A 141 10.93 -6.77 -7.44
C CYS A 141 10.45 -6.52 -8.87
N LYS A 142 9.75 -7.48 -9.47
CA LYS A 142 9.15 -7.33 -10.82
C LYS A 142 8.13 -6.19 -10.89
N ILE A 143 7.26 -6.08 -9.88
CA ILE A 143 6.29 -5.00 -9.80
C ILE A 143 6.98 -3.66 -9.62
N LEU A 144 7.91 -3.54 -8.67
CA LEU A 144 8.63 -2.30 -8.40
C LEU A 144 9.42 -1.83 -9.63
N SER A 145 10.12 -2.73 -10.31
CA SER A 145 10.86 -2.42 -11.55
C SER A 145 9.95 -1.92 -12.66
N SER A 146 8.74 -2.47 -12.75
CA SER A 146 7.77 -2.11 -13.79
C SER A 146 6.98 -0.83 -13.50
N THR A 147 7.00 -0.33 -12.27
CA THR A 147 6.17 0.79 -11.80
C THR A 147 7.01 1.95 -11.28
N ILE A 148 7.44 1.86 -10.02
CA ILE A 148 8.07 2.95 -9.27
C ILE A 148 9.38 3.40 -9.90
N ILE A 149 10.18 2.44 -10.35
CA ILE A 149 11.49 2.73 -10.95
C ILE A 149 11.33 3.45 -12.28
N LYS A 150 10.47 2.95 -13.17
CA LYS A 150 10.21 3.59 -14.46
C LYS A 150 9.73 5.02 -14.34
N LYS A 151 8.97 5.33 -13.30
CA LYS A 151 8.43 6.67 -13.04
C LYS A 151 9.36 7.57 -12.22
N LYS A 152 10.55 7.08 -11.79
CA LYS A 152 11.53 7.82 -10.97
C LYS A 152 10.88 8.45 -9.71
N ILE A 153 9.99 7.74 -9.03
CA ILE A 153 9.20 8.28 -7.93
C ILE A 153 10.00 8.19 -6.63
N ASN A 154 10.87 9.15 -6.40
CA ASN A 154 11.70 9.25 -5.20
C ASN A 154 11.01 9.98 -4.04
N ASP A 155 9.80 10.49 -4.24
CA ASP A 155 9.07 11.30 -3.25
C ASP A 155 7.96 10.55 -2.53
N LYS A 156 7.65 9.33 -2.97
CA LYS A 156 6.61 8.50 -2.36
C LYS A 156 7.13 7.72 -1.15
N PHE A 157 6.24 7.47 -0.21
CA PHE A 157 6.51 6.59 0.92
C PHE A 157 6.17 5.16 0.49
N LEU A 158 7.20 4.33 0.30
CA LEU A 158 7.05 2.95 -0.12
C LEU A 158 7.06 2.04 1.11
N VAL A 159 6.05 1.20 1.22
CA VAL A 159 5.99 0.10 2.18
C VAL A 159 6.10 -1.21 1.40
N ILE A 160 6.98 -2.08 1.85
CA ILE A 160 7.16 -3.43 1.33
C ILE A 160 7.04 -4.36 2.52
N GLY A 161 6.17 -5.34 2.41
CA GLY A 161 5.97 -6.30 3.48
C GLY A 161 5.36 -7.57 2.97
N THR A 162 5.40 -8.58 3.81
CA THR A 162 4.67 -9.82 3.65
C THR A 162 3.49 -9.81 4.61
N GLU A 163 2.36 -10.38 4.21
CA GLU A 163 1.29 -10.60 5.16
C GLU A 163 1.76 -11.53 6.27
N VAL A 164 1.59 -11.11 7.50
CA VAL A 164 1.54 -12.01 8.65
C VAL A 164 0.33 -12.93 8.50
N PRO A 165 0.28 -14.10 9.18
CA PRO A 165 -0.84 -15.03 9.08
C PRO A 165 -2.17 -14.30 9.13
N LEU A 166 -3.12 -14.70 8.26
CA LEU A 166 -4.44 -14.09 8.16
C LEU A 166 -5.05 -13.95 9.55
N SER A 167 -5.34 -12.72 9.96
CA SER A 167 -6.00 -12.48 11.24
C SER A 167 -7.36 -13.20 11.24
N GLY A 168 -7.59 -14.05 12.24
CA GLY A 168 -8.82 -14.87 12.34
C GLY A 168 -8.78 -16.22 11.62
N SER A 169 -7.61 -16.68 11.13
CA SER A 169 -7.46 -18.08 10.72
C SER A 169 -7.56 -18.98 11.95
N ASN A 170 -8.60 -19.79 12.01
CA ASN A 170 -8.90 -20.69 13.16
C ASN A 170 -7.90 -21.86 13.31
N ASP A 171 -6.93 -22.00 12.42
CA ASP A 171 -6.03 -23.14 12.39
C ASP A 171 -4.75 -22.96 13.21
N ASP A 172 -4.43 -21.72 13.64
CA ASP A 172 -3.21 -21.45 14.40
C ASP A 172 -3.50 -21.38 15.92
N LYS A 173 -3.55 -22.54 16.56
CA LYS A 173 -3.53 -22.64 18.03
C LYS A 173 -2.22 -22.19 18.67
N LYS A 174 -1.24 -21.73 17.88
CA LYS A 174 0.06 -21.23 18.35
C LYS A 174 0.37 -19.89 17.74
N VAL A 175 0.69 -18.92 18.59
CA VAL A 175 1.27 -17.64 18.15
C VAL A 175 2.67 -17.92 17.60
N ILE A 176 2.85 -17.71 16.29
CA ILE A 176 4.17 -17.86 15.65
C ILE A 176 4.87 -16.51 15.71
N ILE A 177 5.93 -16.44 16.51
CA ILE A 177 6.77 -15.24 16.60
C ILE A 177 7.70 -15.18 15.38
N THR A 178 7.68 -14.08 14.65
CA THR A 178 8.58 -13.89 13.51
C THR A 178 10.03 -13.78 14.00
N SER A 179 10.92 -14.61 13.44
CA SER A 179 12.34 -14.61 13.80
C SER A 179 13.01 -13.30 13.38
N ILE A 180 13.70 -12.64 14.33
CA ILE A 180 14.50 -11.43 14.06
C ILE A 180 15.53 -11.68 12.94
N LYS A 181 16.14 -12.87 12.91
CA LYS A 181 17.10 -13.26 11.86
C LYS A 181 16.42 -13.25 10.48
N LYS A 182 15.20 -13.77 10.36
CA LYS A 182 14.43 -13.78 9.13
C LYS A 182 14.11 -12.36 8.66
N ILE A 183 13.60 -11.50 9.55
CA ILE A 183 13.32 -10.09 9.26
C ILE A 183 14.55 -9.36 8.76
N LYS A 184 15.70 -9.54 9.41
CA LYS A 184 16.96 -8.89 9.00
C LYS A 184 17.40 -9.32 7.60
N ILE A 185 17.29 -10.61 7.26
CA ILE A 185 17.65 -11.12 5.93
C ILE A 185 16.73 -10.53 4.85
N GLU A 186 15.44 -10.55 5.07
CA GLU A 186 14.46 -10.00 4.12
C GLU A 186 14.65 -8.49 3.91
N ALA A 187 14.79 -7.74 4.99
CA ALA A 187 15.08 -6.31 4.93
C ALA A 187 16.39 -6.00 4.17
N LEU A 188 17.43 -6.81 4.36
CA LEU A 188 18.70 -6.66 3.66
C LEU A 188 18.54 -6.95 2.17
N ASN A 189 17.82 -8.00 1.79
CA ASN A 189 17.58 -8.35 0.39
C ASN A 189 16.84 -7.24 -0.34
N PHE A 190 15.74 -6.71 0.24
CA PHE A 190 15.03 -5.58 -0.35
C PHE A 190 15.88 -4.32 -0.39
N LYS A 191 16.64 -4.03 0.67
CA LYS A 191 17.57 -2.90 0.67
C LYS A 191 18.57 -2.97 -0.47
N ASN A 192 19.26 -4.10 -0.65
CA ASN A 192 20.24 -4.31 -1.71
C ASN A 192 19.60 -4.17 -3.10
N PHE A 193 18.41 -4.72 -3.30
CA PHE A 193 17.64 -4.56 -4.53
C PHE A 193 17.34 -3.08 -4.81
N LEU A 194 16.84 -2.34 -3.83
CA LEU A 194 16.48 -0.93 -3.99
C LEU A 194 17.71 -0.03 -4.20
N GLU A 195 18.83 -0.35 -3.56
CA GLU A 195 20.12 0.34 -3.78
C GLU A 195 20.67 0.09 -5.20
N SER A 196 20.54 -1.13 -5.72
CA SER A 196 20.93 -1.44 -7.11
C SER A 196 20.17 -0.63 -8.16
N LEU A 197 19.02 -0.09 -7.78
CA LEU A 197 18.16 0.75 -8.62
C LEU A 197 18.36 2.25 -8.39
N HIS A 198 19.40 2.65 -7.65
CA HIS A 198 19.71 4.04 -7.28
C HIS A 198 18.56 4.77 -6.55
N LEU A 199 17.67 4.03 -5.88
CA LEU A 199 16.62 4.60 -5.07
C LEU A 199 17.15 4.98 -3.68
N LYS A 200 16.83 6.19 -3.20
CA LYS A 200 17.35 6.70 -1.91
C LYS A 200 16.73 5.97 -0.71
N LYS A 201 17.55 5.47 0.22
CA LYS A 201 17.17 4.78 1.48
C LYS A 201 16.04 5.46 2.28
N LYS A 202 15.91 6.78 2.22
CA LYS A 202 14.97 7.57 3.04
C LYS A 202 13.49 7.37 2.71
N ASN A 203 13.17 6.58 1.69
CA ASN A 203 11.80 6.46 1.17
C ASN A 203 11.17 5.07 1.43
N PHE A 204 11.84 4.18 2.18
CA PHE A 204 11.38 2.80 2.33
C PHE A 204 11.07 2.45 3.78
N TRP A 205 10.03 1.68 3.96
CA TRP A 205 9.66 1.04 5.21
C TRP A 205 9.39 -0.44 4.94
N PHE A 206 9.89 -1.30 5.82
CA PHE A 206 9.58 -2.73 5.81
C PHE A 206 8.57 -2.98 6.92
N SER A 207 7.39 -3.52 6.57
CA SER A 207 6.39 -3.98 7.53
C SER A 207 6.50 -5.50 7.70
N HIS A 208 6.48 -5.94 8.93
CA HIS A 208 6.33 -7.32 9.34
C HIS A 208 5.21 -7.43 10.34
#